data_96402b82b7a405cfa034f7e87fd84a8d
#
_entry.id   96402b82b7a405cfa034f7e87fd84a8d
#
_cell.length_a   1.000
_cell.length_b   1.000
_cell.length_c   1.000
_cell.angle_alpha   90.00
_cell.angle_beta   90.00
_cell.angle_gamma   90.00
#
_symmetry.space_group_name_H-M   'P 1'
#
loop_
_entity.id
_entity.type
_entity.pdbx_description
1 polymer ?
#
loop_
_entity_poly.entity_id
_entity_poly.type
_entity_poly.pdbx_seq_one_letter_code
_entity_poly.pdbx_strand_id
1 'polypeptide(L)'
;MFCGDMLDLMLRTLIADLDALDERLRDREAMSDPAVLADGARVVRAAITALGTSQTRLAPLLGVNGDKTVRDWCSARMTPPRTALRALRLMLERQVDPPPEDLVMEQDRFAPCTAAVRQHLDELAERAEAAGWSCREVAMAVQAWVAGQGAR
;
A
#
# COMPACT_ATOMS: atom_id res chain seq x y z
N MET A 1 22.62 7.64 -4.78
CA MET A 1 22.44 6.18 -4.69
C MET A 1 22.00 5.70 -3.29
N PHE A 2 21.42 6.56 -2.44
CA PHE A 2 21.07 6.20 -1.05
C PHE A 2 19.59 6.43 -0.67
N CYS A 3 18.77 7.03 -1.53
CA CYS A 3 17.39 7.37 -1.15
C CYS A 3 16.42 6.18 -1.36
N GLY A 4 16.60 5.39 -2.42
CA GLY A 4 15.76 4.23 -2.71
C GLY A 4 15.89 3.11 -1.68
N ASP A 5 17.14 2.81 -1.25
CA ASP A 5 17.39 1.77 -0.25
C ASP A 5 16.78 2.11 1.12
N MET A 6 16.74 3.41 1.47
CA MET A 6 16.16 3.85 2.74
C MET A 6 14.64 3.77 2.73
N LEU A 7 14.00 4.10 1.60
CA LEU A 7 12.54 4.00 1.46
C LEU A 7 12.07 2.54 1.51
N ASP A 8 12.78 1.64 0.80
CA ASP A 8 12.51 0.20 0.82
C ASP A 8 12.69 -0.38 2.23
N LEU A 9 13.75 0.02 2.94
CA LEU A 9 13.95 -0.38 4.33
C LEU A 9 12.82 0.12 5.24
N MET A 10 12.36 1.36 5.06
CA MET A 10 11.24 1.90 5.83
C MET A 10 9.93 1.15 5.55
N LEU A 11 9.64 0.83 4.30
CA LEU A 11 8.45 0.04 3.92
C LEU A 11 8.50 -1.37 4.49
N ARG A 12 9.63 -2.05 4.38
CA ARG A 12 9.81 -3.39 4.98
C ARG A 12 9.64 -3.37 6.50
N THR A 13 10.18 -2.35 7.17
CA THR A 13 10.02 -2.18 8.61
C THR A 13 8.55 -1.95 8.96
N LEU A 14 7.84 -1.11 8.21
CA LEU A 14 6.44 -0.84 8.44
C LEU A 14 5.55 -2.09 8.21
N ILE A 15 5.85 -2.89 7.19
CA ILE A 15 5.17 -4.16 6.94
C ILE A 15 5.41 -5.14 8.09
N ALA A 16 6.64 -5.25 8.58
CA ALA A 16 6.98 -6.08 9.73
C ALA A 16 6.25 -5.62 11.02
N ASP A 17 6.14 -4.32 11.24
CA ASP A 17 5.38 -3.73 12.35
C ASP A 17 3.88 -4.05 12.25
N LEU A 18 3.30 -4.02 11.04
CA LEU A 18 1.90 -4.42 10.79
C LEU A 18 1.68 -5.91 11.13
N ASP A 19 2.59 -6.77 10.72
CA ASP A 19 2.52 -8.21 11.00
C ASP A 19 2.66 -8.49 12.50
N ALA A 20 3.60 -7.83 13.16
CA ALA A 20 3.79 -7.97 14.61
C ALA A 20 2.54 -7.52 15.39
N LEU A 21 1.91 -6.43 14.95
CA LEU A 21 0.69 -5.95 15.57
C LEU A 21 -0.50 -6.89 15.28
N ASP A 22 -0.65 -7.41 14.04
CA ASP A 22 -1.69 -8.40 13.71
C ASP A 22 -1.55 -9.66 14.56
N GLU A 23 -0.33 -10.10 14.83
CA GLU A 23 -0.07 -11.26 15.70
C GLU A 23 -0.49 -10.98 17.16
N ARG A 24 -0.09 -9.83 17.72
CA ARG A 24 -0.49 -9.43 19.09
C ARG A 24 -2.00 -9.34 19.24
N LEU A 25 -2.72 -8.91 18.22
CA LEU A 25 -4.19 -8.78 18.22
C LEU A 25 -4.94 -10.11 18.03
N ARG A 26 -4.25 -11.24 17.99
CA ARG A 26 -4.88 -12.57 18.14
C ARG A 26 -5.43 -12.77 19.56
N ASP A 27 -4.78 -12.16 20.54
CA ASP A 27 -5.27 -12.12 21.90
C ASP A 27 -6.25 -10.96 22.09
N ARG A 28 -7.48 -11.29 22.48
CA ARG A 28 -8.54 -10.29 22.72
C ARG A 28 -8.21 -9.36 23.88
N GLU A 29 -7.47 -9.83 24.88
CA GLU A 29 -7.09 -9.02 26.03
C GLU A 29 -6.11 -7.92 25.62
N ALA A 30 -5.27 -8.17 24.63
CA ALA A 30 -4.32 -7.19 24.09
C ALA A 30 -5.02 -5.98 23.43
N MET A 31 -6.26 -6.09 22.99
CA MET A 31 -6.97 -5.01 22.27
C MET A 31 -7.18 -3.75 23.12
N SER A 32 -7.17 -3.86 24.45
CA SER A 32 -7.34 -2.75 25.39
C SER A 32 -6.02 -2.32 26.05
N ASP A 33 -4.91 -2.98 25.70
CA ASP A 33 -3.59 -2.62 26.21
C ASP A 33 -3.16 -1.24 25.66
N PRO A 34 -2.84 -0.25 26.53
CA PRO A 34 -2.39 1.06 26.10
C PRO A 34 -1.17 1.03 25.15
N ALA A 35 -0.27 0.07 25.32
CA ALA A 35 0.88 -0.11 24.43
C ALA A 35 0.44 -0.57 23.04
N VAL A 36 -0.52 -1.46 22.94
CA VAL A 36 -1.10 -1.93 21.66
C VAL A 36 -1.88 -0.82 20.97
N LEU A 37 -2.63 -0.01 21.71
CA LEU A 37 -3.32 1.17 21.19
C LEU A 37 -2.33 2.18 20.61
N ALA A 38 -1.24 2.46 21.32
CA ALA A 38 -0.19 3.38 20.87
C ALA A 38 0.54 2.86 19.61
N ASP A 39 0.89 1.58 19.59
CA ASP A 39 1.49 0.92 18.41
C ASP A 39 0.53 0.95 17.22
N GLY A 40 -0.73 0.64 17.41
CA GLY A 40 -1.75 0.72 16.37
C GLY A 40 -1.85 2.11 15.77
N ALA A 41 -1.87 3.14 16.61
CA ALA A 41 -1.91 4.53 16.16
C ALA A 41 -0.64 4.92 15.37
N ARG A 42 0.54 4.49 15.84
CA ARG A 42 1.82 4.73 15.16
C ARG A 42 1.85 4.10 13.77
N VAL A 43 1.50 2.82 13.69
CA VAL A 43 1.55 2.04 12.45
C VAL A 43 0.54 2.55 11.42
N VAL A 44 -0.70 2.86 11.84
CA VAL A 44 -1.72 3.41 10.91
C VAL A 44 -1.30 4.78 10.38
N ARG A 45 -0.76 5.68 11.22
CA ARG A 45 -0.24 6.98 10.75
C ARG A 45 0.92 6.82 9.77
N ALA A 46 1.85 5.92 10.07
CA ALA A 46 2.97 5.63 9.17
C ALA A 46 2.48 5.07 7.82
N ALA A 47 1.48 4.18 7.83
CA ALA A 47 0.88 3.64 6.61
C ALA A 47 0.18 4.73 5.78
N ILE A 48 -0.57 5.65 6.41
CA ILE A 48 -1.20 6.79 5.73
C ILE A 48 -0.14 7.66 5.03
N THR A 49 0.97 7.94 5.71
CA THR A 49 2.07 8.72 5.15
C THR A 49 2.74 7.99 3.99
N ALA A 50 3.09 6.72 4.17
CA ALA A 50 3.74 5.91 3.15
C ALA A 50 2.86 5.75 1.89
N LEU A 51 1.54 5.58 2.06
CA LEU A 51 0.58 5.49 0.96
C LEU A 51 0.26 6.86 0.30
N GLY A 52 0.79 7.96 0.80
CA GLY A 52 0.50 9.31 0.28
C GLY A 52 -1.00 9.65 0.29
N THR A 53 -1.75 9.10 1.24
CA THR A 53 -3.21 9.23 1.31
C THR A 53 -3.66 10.04 2.53
N SER A 54 -4.96 10.19 2.71
CA SER A 54 -5.57 10.83 3.89
C SER A 54 -6.50 9.86 4.61
N GLN A 55 -6.82 10.16 5.88
CA GLN A 55 -7.77 9.37 6.66
C GLN A 55 -9.12 9.23 5.96
N THR A 56 -9.61 10.30 5.35
CA THR A 56 -10.88 10.35 4.62
C THR A 56 -10.86 9.44 3.37
N ARG A 57 -9.74 9.43 2.64
CA ARG A 57 -9.58 8.57 1.45
C ARG A 57 -9.33 7.11 1.83
N LEU A 58 -8.67 6.87 2.94
CA LEU A 58 -8.35 5.53 3.41
C LEU A 58 -9.58 4.79 3.93
N ALA A 59 -10.52 5.49 4.59
CA ALA A 59 -11.70 4.88 5.22
C ALA A 59 -12.51 3.97 4.26
N PRO A 60 -12.95 4.42 3.08
CA PRO A 60 -13.69 3.56 2.15
C PRO A 60 -12.85 2.41 1.59
N LEU A 61 -11.52 2.59 1.43
CA LEU A 61 -10.62 1.53 0.96
C LEU A 61 -10.49 0.39 1.98
N LEU A 62 -10.61 0.71 3.26
CA LEU A 62 -10.62 -0.27 4.36
C LEU A 62 -12.03 -0.80 4.68
N GLY A 63 -13.06 -0.38 3.95
CA GLY A 63 -14.44 -0.81 4.17
C GLY A 63 -15.05 -0.30 5.48
N VAL A 64 -14.53 0.83 6.03
CA VAL A 64 -15.06 1.43 7.27
C VAL A 64 -15.94 2.64 6.97
N ASN A 65 -17.00 2.78 7.79
CA ASN A 65 -17.98 3.86 7.63
C ASN A 65 -17.41 5.18 8.19
N GLY A 66 -16.81 5.97 7.30
CA GLY A 66 -16.34 7.31 7.60
C GLY A 66 -14.95 7.40 8.21
N ASP A 67 -14.37 8.59 8.14
CA ASP A 67 -13.04 8.92 8.58
C ASP A 67 -12.87 8.92 10.13
N LYS A 68 -13.99 9.02 10.86
CA LYS A 68 -13.98 9.00 12.34
C LYS A 68 -13.29 7.73 12.86
N THR A 69 -13.58 6.57 12.29
CA THR A 69 -12.99 5.29 12.72
C THR A 69 -11.48 5.28 12.51
N VAL A 70 -11.00 5.74 11.34
CA VAL A 70 -9.56 5.86 11.07
C VAL A 70 -8.91 6.90 11.99
N ARG A 71 -9.60 7.99 12.28
CA ARG A 71 -9.13 9.01 13.21
C ARG A 71 -9.00 8.47 14.64
N ASP A 72 -9.96 7.65 15.09
CA ASP A 72 -9.91 7.02 16.41
C ASP A 72 -8.74 6.02 16.52
N TRP A 73 -8.39 5.30 15.45
CA TRP A 73 -7.16 4.50 15.38
C TRP A 73 -5.92 5.39 15.47
N CYS A 74 -5.83 6.46 14.66
CA CYS A 74 -4.69 7.37 14.65
C CYS A 74 -4.45 8.09 15.99
N SER A 75 -5.50 8.24 16.80
CA SER A 75 -5.45 8.91 18.11
C SER A 75 -5.33 7.94 19.30
N ALA A 76 -5.08 6.65 19.04
CA ALA A 76 -5.00 5.59 20.04
C ALA A 76 -6.26 5.44 20.92
N ARG A 77 -7.42 5.87 20.42
CA ARG A 77 -8.71 5.68 21.10
C ARG A 77 -9.30 4.31 20.87
N MET A 78 -8.94 3.68 19.77
CA MET A 78 -9.42 2.38 19.37
C MET A 78 -8.32 1.64 18.62
N THR A 79 -8.23 0.34 18.84
CA THR A 79 -7.31 -0.54 18.12
C THR A 79 -7.84 -0.81 16.70
N PRO A 80 -7.02 -0.71 15.66
CA PRO A 80 -7.42 -1.10 14.32
C PRO A 80 -7.71 -2.60 14.28
N PRO A 81 -8.80 -3.03 13.61
CA PRO A 81 -9.10 -4.46 13.48
C PRO A 81 -8.05 -5.15 12.59
N ARG A 82 -7.80 -6.43 12.83
CA ARG A 82 -6.84 -7.23 12.05
C ARG A 82 -7.08 -7.19 10.54
N THR A 83 -8.34 -7.13 10.13
CA THR A 83 -8.70 -6.98 8.70
C THR A 83 -8.18 -5.69 8.10
N ALA A 84 -8.24 -4.57 8.84
CA ALA A 84 -7.69 -3.30 8.40
C ALA A 84 -6.15 -3.32 8.32
N LEU A 85 -5.47 -3.94 9.29
CA LEU A 85 -4.01 -4.10 9.25
C LEU A 85 -3.55 -4.90 8.03
N ARG A 86 -4.23 -6.01 7.74
CA ARG A 86 -3.95 -6.83 6.56
C ARG A 86 -4.21 -6.09 5.25
N ALA A 87 -5.29 -5.31 5.19
CA ALA A 87 -5.59 -4.48 4.03
C ALA A 87 -4.50 -3.41 3.83
N LEU A 88 -4.07 -2.72 4.89
CA LEU A 88 -2.96 -1.76 4.84
C LEU A 88 -1.66 -2.41 4.36
N ARG A 89 -1.33 -3.59 4.87
CA ARG A 89 -0.16 -4.36 4.41
C ARG A 89 -0.22 -4.62 2.91
N LEU A 90 -1.34 -5.16 2.41
CA LEU A 90 -1.51 -5.44 0.98
C LEU A 90 -1.44 -4.18 0.11
N MET A 91 -1.93 -3.04 0.62
CA MET A 91 -1.82 -1.76 -0.08
C MET A 91 -0.37 -1.28 -0.18
N LEU A 92 0.41 -1.43 0.90
CA LEU A 92 1.84 -1.08 0.93
C LEU A 92 2.67 -2.00 0.03
N GLU A 93 2.41 -3.30 0.04
CA GLU A 93 3.09 -4.28 -0.83
C GLU A 93 2.82 -4.03 -2.32
N ARG A 94 1.70 -3.38 -2.65
CA ARG A 94 1.31 -3.04 -4.03
C ARG A 94 1.58 -1.60 -4.42
N GLN A 95 2.27 -0.86 -3.58
CA GLN A 95 2.62 0.51 -3.89
C GLN A 95 3.69 0.54 -4.98
N VAL A 96 3.47 1.41 -5.98
CA VAL A 96 4.49 1.69 -6.99
C VAL A 96 5.44 2.74 -6.43
N ASP A 97 6.74 2.51 -6.59
CA ASP A 97 7.76 3.45 -6.13
C ASP A 97 7.57 4.84 -6.77
N PRO A 98 7.70 5.91 -5.98
CA PRO A 98 7.62 7.26 -6.51
C PRO A 98 8.82 7.55 -7.43
N PRO A 99 8.66 8.49 -8.38
CA PRO A 99 9.78 8.88 -9.23
C PRO A 99 10.91 9.48 -8.38
N PRO A 100 12.19 9.22 -8.72
CA PRO A 100 13.34 9.85 -8.07
C PRO A 100 13.23 11.37 -8.10
N GLU A 101 13.53 12.03 -6.99
CA GLU A 101 13.38 13.50 -6.84
C GLU A 101 14.34 14.30 -7.74
N ASP A 102 15.49 13.73 -8.09
CA ASP A 102 16.52 14.33 -8.93
C ASP A 102 16.18 14.31 -10.43
N LEU A 103 15.17 13.54 -10.84
CA LEU A 103 14.77 13.42 -12.26
C LEU A 103 13.65 14.43 -12.60
N VAL A 104 14.06 15.59 -13.07
CA VAL A 104 13.14 16.69 -13.40
C VAL A 104 12.49 16.51 -14.77
N MET A 105 13.22 15.97 -15.75
CA MET A 105 12.73 15.81 -17.12
C MET A 105 11.95 14.51 -17.28
N GLU A 106 10.79 14.58 -17.95
CA GLU A 106 9.91 13.43 -18.17
C GLU A 106 10.61 12.27 -18.91
N GLN A 107 11.45 12.60 -19.89
CA GLN A 107 12.24 11.62 -20.64
C GLN A 107 13.20 10.81 -19.77
N ASP A 108 13.75 11.41 -18.72
CA ASP A 108 14.71 10.77 -17.82
C ASP A 108 13.99 9.82 -16.81
N ARG A 109 12.69 10.04 -16.63
CA ARG A 109 11.84 9.23 -15.76
C ARG A 109 11.35 7.93 -16.40
N PHE A 110 11.51 7.76 -17.72
CA PHE A 110 10.97 6.59 -18.42
C PHE A 110 11.53 5.27 -17.89
N ALA A 111 12.83 5.15 -17.73
CA ALA A 111 13.47 3.93 -17.26
C ALA A 111 13.13 3.62 -15.79
N PRO A 112 13.22 4.55 -14.83
CA PRO A 112 12.75 4.35 -13.46
C PRO A 112 11.25 4.01 -13.39
N CYS A 113 10.40 4.67 -14.15
CA CYS A 113 8.97 4.37 -14.20
C CYS A 113 8.73 2.93 -14.70
N THR A 114 9.44 2.52 -15.76
CA THR A 114 9.34 1.16 -16.29
C THR A 114 9.78 0.13 -15.25
N ALA A 115 10.84 0.40 -14.50
CA ALA A 115 11.31 -0.48 -13.43
C ALA A 115 10.29 -0.60 -12.28
N ALA A 116 9.75 0.53 -11.83
CA ALA A 116 8.77 0.59 -10.76
C ALA A 116 7.45 -0.13 -11.10
N VAL A 117 7.02 -0.06 -12.37
CA VAL A 117 5.74 -0.64 -12.82
C VAL A 117 5.90 -2.11 -13.23
N ARG A 118 7.09 -2.53 -13.66
CA ARG A 118 7.34 -3.88 -14.21
C ARG A 118 6.86 -4.98 -13.28
N GLN A 119 7.26 -4.94 -11.99
CA GLN A 119 6.88 -5.98 -11.04
C GLN A 119 5.34 -6.14 -10.95
N HIS A 120 4.61 -5.03 -10.94
CA HIS A 120 3.14 -5.06 -10.85
C HIS A 120 2.50 -5.61 -12.14
N LEU A 121 3.12 -5.36 -13.30
CA LEU A 121 2.68 -5.94 -14.57
C LEU A 121 2.97 -7.44 -14.64
N ASP A 122 4.13 -7.88 -14.15
CA ASP A 122 4.50 -9.29 -14.08
C ASP A 122 3.54 -10.05 -13.15
N GLU A 123 3.25 -9.52 -11.96
CA GLU A 123 2.27 -10.09 -11.03
C GLU A 123 0.85 -10.10 -11.61
N LEU A 124 0.46 -9.09 -12.40
CA LEU A 124 -0.82 -9.06 -13.10
C LEU A 124 -0.89 -10.17 -14.14
N ALA A 125 0.17 -10.34 -14.93
CA ALA A 125 0.27 -11.38 -15.95
C ALA A 125 0.18 -12.79 -15.33
N GLU A 126 0.94 -13.05 -14.27
CA GLU A 126 0.90 -14.34 -13.55
C GLU A 126 -0.51 -14.66 -13.01
N ARG A 127 -1.18 -13.67 -12.40
CA ARG A 127 -2.56 -13.86 -11.90
C ARG A 127 -3.56 -14.11 -13.03
N ALA A 128 -3.39 -13.42 -14.15
CA ALA A 128 -4.24 -13.60 -15.32
C ALA A 128 -4.03 -14.98 -15.96
N GLU A 129 -2.78 -15.44 -16.06
CA GLU A 129 -2.46 -16.80 -16.55
C GLU A 129 -3.05 -17.87 -15.63
N ALA A 130 -2.94 -17.69 -14.30
CA ALA A 130 -3.58 -18.60 -13.35
C ALA A 130 -5.11 -18.63 -13.47
N ALA A 131 -5.73 -17.56 -13.97
CA ALA A 131 -7.15 -17.49 -14.28
C ALA A 131 -7.50 -18.01 -15.69
N GLY A 132 -6.51 -18.42 -16.49
CA GLY A 132 -6.69 -19.00 -17.83
C GLY A 132 -6.55 -17.99 -18.99
N TRP A 133 -6.13 -16.76 -18.74
CA TRP A 133 -5.85 -15.78 -19.79
C TRP A 133 -4.43 -15.98 -20.34
N SER A 134 -4.25 -15.82 -21.64
CA SER A 134 -2.92 -15.87 -22.24
C SER A 134 -2.18 -14.52 -22.02
N CYS A 135 -0.85 -14.56 -21.97
CA CYS A 135 0.00 -13.35 -21.90
C CYS A 135 -0.32 -12.36 -23.04
N ARG A 136 -0.69 -12.85 -24.23
CA ARG A 136 -1.09 -12.01 -25.36
C ARG A 136 -2.37 -11.23 -25.09
N GLU A 137 -3.39 -11.87 -24.50
CA GLU A 137 -4.65 -11.20 -24.15
C GLU A 137 -4.45 -10.14 -23.09
N VAL A 138 -3.60 -10.43 -22.08
CA VAL A 138 -3.22 -9.46 -21.06
C VAL A 138 -2.51 -8.26 -21.68
N ALA A 139 -1.54 -8.49 -22.55
CA ALA A 139 -0.82 -7.41 -23.24
C ALA A 139 -1.76 -6.54 -24.09
N MET A 140 -2.70 -7.14 -24.81
CA MET A 140 -3.71 -6.42 -25.60
C MET A 140 -4.64 -5.60 -24.70
N ALA A 141 -5.06 -6.13 -23.56
CA ALA A 141 -5.90 -5.42 -22.59
C ALA A 141 -5.18 -4.21 -22.00
N VAL A 142 -3.90 -4.36 -21.63
CA VAL A 142 -3.05 -3.25 -21.15
C VAL A 142 -2.89 -2.17 -22.21
N GLN A 143 -2.62 -2.54 -23.46
CA GLN A 143 -2.51 -1.60 -24.57
C GLN A 143 -3.84 -0.84 -24.80
N ALA A 144 -4.96 -1.53 -24.78
CA ALA A 144 -6.28 -0.89 -24.92
C ALA A 144 -6.57 0.08 -23.77
N TRP A 145 -6.19 -0.28 -22.54
CA TRP A 145 -6.33 0.59 -21.39
C TRP A 145 -5.48 1.85 -21.53
N VAL A 146 -4.20 1.73 -21.94
CA VAL A 146 -3.30 2.88 -22.18
C VAL A 146 -3.86 3.79 -23.25
N ALA A 147 -4.34 3.24 -24.37
CA ALA A 147 -4.95 4.04 -25.45
C ALA A 147 -6.19 4.82 -24.98
N GLY A 148 -7.00 4.23 -24.07
CA GLY A 148 -8.14 4.89 -23.46
C GLY A 148 -7.79 6.02 -22.48
N GLN A 149 -6.59 6.03 -21.90
CA GLN A 149 -6.15 7.11 -20.99
C GLN A 149 -5.67 8.35 -21.78
N GLY A 150 -5.10 8.17 -22.97
CA GLY A 150 -4.66 9.28 -23.82
C GLY A 150 -5.81 10.11 -24.44
N ALA A 151 -7.05 9.64 -24.29
CA ALA A 151 -8.26 10.32 -24.81
C ALA A 151 -9.01 11.16 -23.75
N ARG A 152 -8.47 11.27 -22.53
CA ARG A 152 -9.01 12.09 -21.42
C ARG A 152 -8.17 13.33 -21.20
#